data_46bffb6f1900cfcad4825fc930fde61e
#
_entry.id   46bffb6f1900cfcad4825fc930fde61e
#
_cell.length_a   1.000
_cell.length_b   1.000
_cell.length_c   1.000
_cell.angle_alpha   90.00
_cell.angle_beta   90.00
_cell.angle_gamma   90.00
#
_symmetry.space_group_name_H-M   'P 1'
#
loop_
_entity.id
_entity.type
_entity.pdbx_description
1 polymer ?
#
loop_
_entity_poly.entity_id
_entity_poly.type
_entity_poly.pdbx_seq_one_letter_code
_entity_poly.pdbx_strand_id
1 'polypeptide(L)' 'MRIKLINPNTTQRMTDAMGRCAREVAAAGTEVVAVSPTMGPPSIEGYYDEAMATPGLLAEVAAGEREGFDAT' A
#
# COMPACT_ATOMS: atom_id res chain seq x y z
N MET A 1 -17.29 -2.28 -0.20
CA MET A 1 -16.23 -1.31 -0.51
C MET A 1 -14.91 -2.03 -0.73
N ARG A 2 -14.17 -1.63 -1.73
CA ARG A 2 -12.82 -2.17 -1.99
C ARG A 2 -11.79 -1.09 -1.65
N ILE A 3 -10.88 -1.42 -0.74
CA ILE A 3 -9.85 -0.49 -0.27
C ILE A 3 -8.48 -1.01 -0.67
N LYS A 4 -7.67 -0.16 -1.28
CA LYS A 4 -6.27 -0.47 -1.55
C LYS A 4 -5.41 0.12 -0.44
N LEU A 5 -4.69 -0.74 0.27
CA LEU A 5 -3.79 -0.34 1.34
C LEU A 5 -2.36 -0.43 0.82
N ILE A 6 -1.68 0.69 0.71
CA ILE A 6 -0.33 0.74 0.15
C ILE A 6 0.69 0.97 1.26
N ASN A 7 1.61 0.02 1.41
CA ASN A 7 2.81 0.22 2.21
C ASN A 7 3.83 0.94 1.30
N PRO A 8 4.30 2.13 1.64
CA PRO A 8 5.19 2.87 0.75
C PRO A 8 6.60 2.28 0.62
N ASN A 9 7.02 1.38 1.51
CA ASN A 9 8.30 0.68 1.36
C ASN A 9 8.10 -0.66 0.65
N THR A 10 9.20 -1.31 0.26
CA THR A 10 9.14 -2.54 -0.53
C THR A 10 9.23 -3.82 0.31
N THR A 11 9.10 -3.74 1.62
CA THR A 11 9.19 -4.91 2.51
C THR A 11 7.88 -5.66 2.54
N GLN A 12 7.79 -6.75 1.78
CA GLN A 12 6.57 -7.52 1.62
C GLN A 12 6.03 -8.07 2.95
N ARG A 13 6.91 -8.48 3.85
CA ARG A 13 6.49 -9.00 5.17
C ARG A 13 5.69 -7.96 5.96
N MET A 14 6.09 -6.68 5.91
CA MET A 14 5.33 -5.61 6.56
C MET A 14 3.98 -5.40 5.90
N THR A 15 3.96 -5.43 4.58
CA THR A 15 2.71 -5.28 3.80
C THR A 15 1.73 -6.39 4.16
N ASP A 16 2.20 -7.63 4.27
CA ASP A 16 1.36 -8.76 4.65
C ASP A 16 0.78 -8.58 6.06
N ALA A 17 1.60 -8.12 7.00
CA ALA A 17 1.17 -7.85 8.36
C ALA A 17 0.12 -6.73 8.41
N MET A 18 0.34 -5.65 7.66
CA MET A 18 -0.61 -4.54 7.57
C MET A 18 -1.95 -5.02 7.01
N GLY A 19 -1.90 -5.84 5.97
CA GLY A 19 -3.12 -6.40 5.36
C GLY A 19 -3.90 -7.26 6.33
N ARG A 20 -3.22 -8.12 7.10
CA ARG A 20 -3.90 -8.95 8.12
C ARG A 20 -4.58 -8.09 9.16
N CYS A 21 -3.88 -7.09 9.70
CA CYS A 21 -4.45 -6.20 10.71
C CYS A 21 -5.65 -5.42 10.18
N ALA A 22 -5.56 -4.90 8.97
CA ALA A 22 -6.66 -4.15 8.37
C ALA A 22 -7.89 -5.03 8.16
N ARG A 23 -7.70 -6.26 7.70
CA ARG A 23 -8.81 -7.18 7.46
C ARG A 23 -9.50 -7.61 8.75
N GLU A 24 -8.76 -7.68 9.87
CA GLU A 24 -9.34 -8.02 11.17
C GLU A 24 -10.36 -7.00 11.67
N VAL A 25 -10.19 -5.72 11.29
CA VAL A 25 -11.05 -4.63 11.76
C VAL A 25 -12.00 -4.10 10.69
N ALA A 26 -11.87 -4.59 9.46
CA ALA A 26 -12.73 -4.14 8.36
C ALA A 26 -14.16 -4.60 8.56
N ALA A 27 -15.10 -3.75 8.13
CA ALA A 27 -16.52 -4.10 8.17
C ALA A 27 -16.82 -5.27 7.21
N ALA A 28 -17.86 -6.01 7.51
CA ALA A 28 -18.34 -7.07 6.62
C ALA A 28 -18.65 -6.49 5.24
N GLY A 29 -18.19 -7.17 4.20
CA GLY A 29 -18.37 -6.70 2.82
C GLY A 29 -17.28 -5.76 2.34
N THR A 30 -16.33 -5.37 3.19
CA THR A 30 -15.18 -4.56 2.79
C THR A 30 -14.00 -5.47 2.46
N GLU A 31 -13.50 -5.34 1.23
CA GLU A 31 -12.30 -6.03 0.78
C GLU A 31 -11.09 -5.11 0.93
N VAL A 32 -10.04 -5.60 1.57
CA VAL A 32 -8.77 -4.88 1.71
C VAL A 32 -7.69 -5.61 0.93
N VAL A 33 -7.09 -4.92 -0.03
CA VAL A 33 -5.96 -5.44 -0.81
C VAL A 33 -4.71 -4.66 -0.42
N ALA A 34 -3.78 -5.32 0.22
CA ALA A 34 -2.53 -4.70 0.67
C ALA A 34 -1.42 -4.95 -0.35
N VAL A 35 -0.72 -3.89 -0.74
CA VAL A 35 0.33 -3.96 -1.74
C VAL A 35 1.56 -3.17 -1.33
N SER A 36 2.72 -3.58 -1.87
CA SER A 36 3.95 -2.81 -1.85
C SER A 36 4.27 -2.33 -3.26
N PRO A 37 4.95 -1.18 -3.41
CA PRO A 37 5.51 -0.79 -4.70
C PRO A 37 6.53 -1.82 -5.19
N THR A 38 6.74 -1.88 -6.50
CA THR A 38 7.73 -2.76 -7.11
C THR A 38 9.14 -2.14 -7.10
N MET A 39 9.24 -0.87 -6.71
CA MET A 39 10.51 -0.13 -6.64
C MET A 39 10.49 0.80 -5.45
N GLY A 40 11.69 1.15 -4.98
CA GLY A 40 11.86 2.04 -3.85
C GLY A 40 12.62 1.39 -2.70
N PRO A 41 12.79 2.08 -1.58
CA PRO A 41 13.56 1.58 -0.45
C PRO A 41 12.78 0.53 0.35
N PRO A 42 13.48 -0.46 0.93
CA PRO A 42 12.85 -1.43 1.82
C PRO A 42 12.45 -0.84 3.18
N SER A 43 13.05 0.28 3.55
CA SER A 43 12.76 0.99 4.80
C SER A 43 12.89 2.48 4.56
N ILE A 44 11.97 3.26 5.11
CA ILE A 44 11.98 4.73 4.98
C ILE A 44 12.46 5.30 6.31
N GLU A 45 13.69 5.81 6.33
CA GLU A 45 14.34 6.24 7.56
C GLU A 45 14.76 7.71 7.55
N GLY A 46 14.46 8.46 6.48
CA GLY A 46 14.79 9.86 6.36
C GLY A 46 14.24 10.47 5.07
N TYR A 47 14.54 11.74 4.85
CA TYR A 47 14.00 12.47 3.69
C TYR A 47 14.42 11.90 2.35
N TYR A 48 15.65 11.37 2.27
CA TYR A 48 16.11 10.73 1.04
C TYR A 48 15.23 9.53 0.70
N ASP A 49 14.98 8.67 1.69
CA ASP A 49 14.15 7.48 1.48
C ASP A 49 12.71 7.86 1.14
N GLU A 50 12.17 8.91 1.77
CA GLU A 50 10.83 9.43 1.44
C GLU A 50 10.76 9.84 -0.02
N ALA A 51 11.76 10.58 -0.50
CA ALA A 51 11.81 11.02 -1.90
C ALA A 51 11.88 9.82 -2.84
N MET A 52 12.69 8.82 -2.51
CA MET A 52 12.84 7.62 -3.33
C MET A 52 11.61 6.71 -3.30
N ALA A 53 10.84 6.74 -2.22
CA ALA A 53 9.61 5.97 -2.10
C ALA A 53 8.43 6.59 -2.87
N THR A 54 8.43 7.89 -3.06
CA THR A 54 7.30 8.61 -3.65
C THR A 54 6.91 8.14 -5.05
N PRO A 55 7.82 7.94 -6.01
CA PRO A 55 7.43 7.47 -7.34
C PRO A 55 6.70 6.13 -7.32
N GLY A 56 7.17 5.17 -6.53
CA GLY A 56 6.53 3.86 -6.43
C GLY A 56 5.15 3.95 -5.77
N LEU A 57 5.03 4.76 -4.72
CA LEU A 57 3.77 5.01 -4.06
C LEU A 57 2.74 5.61 -5.03
N LEU A 58 3.14 6.64 -5.78
CA LEU A 58 2.24 7.29 -6.73
C LEU A 58 1.83 6.35 -7.87
N ALA A 59 2.73 5.48 -8.31
CA ALA A 59 2.40 4.48 -9.33
C ALA A 59 1.31 3.53 -8.81
N GLU A 60 1.38 3.10 -7.54
CA GLU A 60 0.37 2.23 -6.95
C GLU A 60 -0.97 2.95 -6.75
N VAL A 61 -0.96 4.23 -6.40
CA VAL A 61 -2.17 5.05 -6.31
C VAL A 61 -2.85 5.13 -7.68
N ALA A 62 -2.09 5.44 -8.72
CA ALA A 62 -2.62 5.53 -10.08
C ALA A 62 -3.18 4.19 -10.55
N ALA A 63 -2.49 3.08 -10.25
CA ALA A 63 -2.98 1.76 -10.58
C ALA A 63 -4.31 1.45 -9.88
N GLY A 64 -4.44 1.84 -8.61
CA GLY A 64 -5.67 1.66 -7.84
C GLY A 64 -6.86 2.39 -8.46
N GLU A 65 -6.63 3.59 -8.97
CA GLU A 65 -7.67 4.34 -9.70
C GLU A 65 -8.15 3.56 -10.93
N ARG A 66 -7.22 3.01 -11.71
CA ARG A 66 -7.57 2.23 -12.91
C ARG A 66 -8.25 0.91 -12.57
N GLU A 67 -7.94 0.32 -11.43
CA GLU A 67 -8.48 -0.96 -10.99
C GLU A 67 -9.83 -0.83 -10.29
N GLY A 68 -10.33 0.38 -10.10
CA GLY A 68 -11.66 0.63 -9.57
C GLY A 68 -11.80 0.48 -8.06
N PHE A 69 -10.73 0.70 -7.31
CA PHE A 69 -10.82 0.74 -5.84
C PHE A 69 -11.63 1.97 -5.39
N ASP A 70 -12.41 1.78 -4.33
CA ASP A 70 -13.23 2.87 -3.78
C ASP A 70 -12.39 3.86 -2.97
N ALA A 71 -11.29 3.39 -2.37
CA ALA A 71 -10.39 4.22 -1.56
C ALA A 71 -8.98 3.63 -1.56
N THR A 72 -8.02 4.50 -1.29
CA THR A 72 -6.62 4.13 -1.14
C THR A 72 -6.08 4.72 0.15
#